data_2ab6c8b1c069e2d3e83c5e940b9d707c
#
_entry.id   2ab6c8b1c069e2d3e83c5e940b9d707c
#
_cell.length_a   1.000
_cell.length_b   1.000
_cell.length_c   1.000
_cell.angle_alpha   90.00
_cell.angle_beta   90.00
_cell.angle_gamma   90.00
#
_symmetry.space_group_name_H-M   'P 1'
#
loop_
_entity.id
_entity.type
_entity.pdbx_description
1 polymer ?
#
loop_
_entity_poly.entity_id
_entity_poly.type
_entity_poly.pdbx_seq_one_letter_code
_entity_poly.pdbx_strand_id
1 'polypeptide(L)'
;MAKSNYESLIILTPVLSEKMLQDAVESYKKLITENGGELIHTENWGLTKMAYPIQKKTTGFYQIFEFNSESSDIIDSLELAYRRDEQVLRYLTTRLDKHALKYNERRRKGEFNKPKTEEKPAEATATVEAKTEVEPAKATEE
;
A
#
# COMPACT_ATOMS: atom_id res chain seq x y z
N MET A 1 9.19 1.87 -31.18
CA MET A 1 7.95 1.19 -30.71
C MET A 1 7.38 1.93 -29.53
N ALA A 2 6.07 1.90 -29.38
CA ALA A 2 5.43 2.59 -28.27
C ALA A 2 5.72 1.86 -26.95
N LYS A 3 6.27 2.55 -25.96
CA LYS A 3 6.49 2.02 -24.63
C LYS A 3 5.16 1.76 -23.94
N SER A 4 5.01 0.59 -23.38
CA SER A 4 3.87 0.24 -22.52
C SER A 4 4.25 0.42 -21.05
N ASN A 5 3.29 0.88 -20.26
CA ASN A 5 3.49 1.09 -18.84
C ASN A 5 2.88 -0.05 -18.05
N TYR A 6 3.60 -0.51 -17.07
CA TYR A 6 3.23 -1.63 -16.22
C TYR A 6 3.36 -1.27 -14.75
N GLU A 7 2.55 -1.87 -13.95
CA GLU A 7 2.63 -1.82 -12.50
C GLU A 7 2.72 -3.25 -11.96
N SER A 8 3.74 -3.53 -11.20
CA SER A 8 3.95 -4.82 -10.54
C SER A 8 3.86 -4.65 -9.04
N LEU A 9 2.90 -5.33 -8.44
CA LEU A 9 2.73 -5.41 -7.00
C LEU A 9 3.23 -6.76 -6.52
N ILE A 10 4.08 -6.76 -5.52
CA ILE A 10 4.52 -7.97 -4.84
C ILE A 10 4.24 -7.90 -3.34
N ILE A 11 3.99 -9.06 -2.76
CA ILE A 11 3.84 -9.22 -1.31
C ILE A 11 4.98 -10.12 -0.85
N LEU A 12 5.86 -9.56 -0.04
CA LEU A 12 6.99 -10.27 0.55
C LEU A 12 6.62 -10.83 1.93
N THR A 13 7.27 -11.91 2.30
CA THR A 13 7.04 -12.53 3.61
C THR A 13 7.35 -11.58 4.77
N PRO A 14 6.56 -11.56 5.85
CA PRO A 14 6.78 -10.67 6.98
C PRO A 14 7.98 -11.03 7.85
N VAL A 15 8.60 -12.17 7.59
CA VAL A 15 9.75 -12.68 8.37
C VAL A 15 11.07 -12.00 7.99
N LEU A 16 11.09 -11.23 6.89
CA LEU A 16 12.28 -10.56 6.40
C LEU A 16 12.73 -9.44 7.35
N SER A 17 14.04 -9.36 7.57
CA SER A 17 14.63 -8.18 8.18
C SER A 17 14.60 -7.01 7.20
N GLU A 18 14.69 -5.80 7.72
CA GLU A 18 14.68 -4.58 6.90
C GLU A 18 15.77 -4.58 5.82
N LYS A 19 16.96 -5.07 6.18
CA LYS A 19 18.06 -5.22 5.23
C LYS A 19 17.74 -6.23 4.11
N MET A 20 17.20 -7.37 4.45
CA MET A 20 16.80 -8.37 3.46
C MET A 20 15.69 -7.86 2.54
N LEU A 21 14.77 -7.07 3.09
CA LEU A 21 13.73 -6.43 2.31
C LEU A 21 14.30 -5.44 1.29
N GLN A 22 15.24 -4.59 1.71
CA GLN A 22 15.93 -3.65 0.82
C GLN A 22 16.70 -4.36 -0.27
N ASP A 23 17.46 -5.39 0.07
CA ASP A 23 18.24 -6.20 -0.88
C ASP A 23 17.32 -6.87 -1.92
N ALA A 24 16.18 -7.39 -1.52
CA ALA A 24 15.19 -7.96 -2.41
C ALA A 24 14.60 -6.90 -3.36
N VAL A 25 14.23 -5.75 -2.85
CA VAL A 25 13.68 -4.63 -3.64
C VAL A 25 14.72 -4.15 -4.66
N GLU A 26 15.97 -3.98 -4.29
CA GLU A 26 17.04 -3.57 -5.18
C GLU A 26 17.31 -4.62 -6.27
N SER A 27 17.27 -5.89 -5.92
CA SER A 27 17.41 -7.00 -6.86
C SER A 27 16.33 -6.95 -7.95
N TYR A 28 15.07 -6.69 -7.58
CA TYR A 28 13.99 -6.56 -8.56
C TYR A 28 14.09 -5.30 -9.41
N LYS A 29 14.49 -4.18 -8.84
CA LYS A 29 14.77 -2.95 -9.59
C LYS A 29 15.84 -3.18 -10.65
N LYS A 30 16.91 -3.87 -10.26
CA LYS A 30 18.00 -4.22 -11.16
C LYS A 30 17.52 -5.15 -12.28
N LEU A 31 16.72 -6.16 -11.94
CA LEU A 31 16.14 -7.07 -12.92
C LEU A 31 15.27 -6.34 -13.96
N ILE A 32 14.45 -5.39 -13.53
CA ILE A 32 13.64 -4.55 -14.43
C ILE A 32 14.54 -3.77 -15.39
N THR A 33 15.59 -3.15 -14.88
CA THR A 33 16.52 -2.34 -15.69
C THR A 33 17.34 -3.19 -16.66
N GLU A 34 17.83 -4.33 -16.23
CA GLU A 34 18.61 -5.26 -17.05
C GLU A 34 17.79 -5.86 -18.22
N ASN A 35 16.48 -6.01 -18.04
CA ASN A 35 15.59 -6.49 -19.10
C ASN A 35 15.02 -5.36 -19.98
N GLY A 36 15.60 -4.18 -19.92
CA GLY A 36 15.22 -3.05 -20.78
C GLY A 36 14.00 -2.28 -20.30
N GLY A 37 13.59 -2.46 -19.05
CA GLY A 37 12.57 -1.65 -18.40
C GLY A 37 13.16 -0.35 -17.85
N GLU A 38 12.40 0.69 -17.92
CA GLU A 38 12.70 1.97 -17.28
C GLU A 38 11.80 2.13 -16.04
N LEU A 39 12.41 2.15 -14.88
CA LEU A 39 11.71 2.31 -13.62
C LEU A 39 11.21 3.75 -13.47
N ILE A 40 9.91 3.93 -13.36
CA ILE A 40 9.26 5.25 -13.22
C ILE A 40 9.09 5.58 -11.74
N HIS A 41 8.55 4.67 -10.97
CA HIS A 41 8.23 4.90 -9.57
C HIS A 41 8.30 3.61 -8.77
N THR A 42 8.64 3.75 -7.51
CA THR A 42 8.67 2.65 -6.56
C THR A 42 7.96 3.08 -5.29
N GLU A 43 7.07 2.26 -4.80
CA GLU A 43 6.29 2.55 -3.61
C GLU A 43 6.38 1.38 -2.64
N ASN A 44 6.68 1.68 -1.40
CA ASN A 44 6.72 0.70 -0.32
C ASN A 44 5.59 1.02 0.67
N TRP A 45 4.66 0.10 0.82
CA TRP A 45 3.55 0.25 1.77
C TRP A 45 3.88 -0.28 3.16
N GLY A 46 5.03 -0.90 3.32
CA GLY A 46 5.43 -1.53 4.56
C GLY A 46 4.63 -2.77 4.90
N LEU A 47 4.64 -3.13 6.17
CA LEU A 47 3.92 -4.29 6.69
C LEU A 47 2.43 -4.00 6.73
N THR A 48 1.66 -4.73 5.94
CA THR A 48 0.22 -4.53 5.79
C THR A 48 -0.51 -5.85 5.98
N LYS A 49 -1.67 -5.80 6.61
CA LYS A 49 -2.52 -6.97 6.79
C LYS A 49 -3.14 -7.38 5.46
N MET A 50 -3.03 -8.64 5.12
CA MET A 50 -3.65 -9.22 3.94
C MET A 50 -5.13 -9.53 4.18
N ALA A 51 -5.91 -9.55 3.10
CA ALA A 51 -7.34 -9.86 3.16
C ALA A 51 -7.62 -11.29 3.64
N TYR A 52 -6.72 -12.21 3.36
CA TYR A 52 -6.77 -13.62 3.77
C TYR A 52 -5.36 -14.15 4.04
N PRO A 53 -5.20 -15.19 4.88
CA PRO A 53 -3.88 -15.77 5.13
C PRO A 53 -3.30 -16.45 3.90
N ILE A 54 -2.01 -16.23 3.66
CA ILE A 54 -1.22 -16.91 2.62
C ILE A 54 -0.06 -17.61 3.33
N GLN A 55 0.12 -18.91 3.10
CA GLN A 55 1.16 -19.72 3.77
C GLN A 55 1.17 -19.53 5.29
N LYS A 56 -0.01 -19.51 5.91
CA LYS A 56 -0.23 -19.28 7.36
C LYS A 56 0.21 -17.90 7.87
N LYS A 57 0.44 -16.94 6.99
CA LYS A 57 0.81 -15.57 7.33
C LYS A 57 -0.37 -14.63 7.03
N THR A 58 -0.66 -13.74 7.96
CA THR A 58 -1.76 -12.76 7.86
C THR A 58 -1.29 -11.39 7.40
N THR A 59 0.01 -11.12 7.47
CA THR A 59 0.65 -9.86 7.08
C THR A 59 1.74 -10.09 6.05
N GLY A 60 2.10 -9.06 5.33
CA GLY A 60 3.18 -9.08 4.36
C GLY A 60 3.66 -7.67 4.02
N PHE A 61 4.85 -7.58 3.45
CA PHE A 61 5.39 -6.34 2.93
C PHE A 61 4.90 -6.11 1.51
N TYR A 62 4.17 -5.04 1.29
CA TYR A 62 3.69 -4.64 -0.03
C TYR A 62 4.68 -3.72 -0.70
N GLN A 63 5.13 -4.10 -1.88
CA GLN A 63 6.03 -3.33 -2.71
C GLN A 63 5.47 -3.19 -4.11
N ILE A 64 5.48 -1.97 -4.64
CA ILE A 64 4.98 -1.63 -5.96
C ILE A 64 6.12 -1.09 -6.81
N PHE A 65 6.22 -1.57 -8.04
CA PHE A 65 7.13 -1.06 -9.06
C PHE A 65 6.31 -0.59 -10.25
N GLU A 66 6.45 0.65 -10.63
CA GLU A 66 5.89 1.20 -11.85
C GLU A 66 7.04 1.42 -12.85
N PHE A 67 6.92 0.78 -14.00
CA PHE A 67 7.96 0.83 -15.03
C PHE A 67 7.35 0.84 -16.43
N ASN A 68 8.12 1.28 -17.40
CA ASN A 68 7.77 1.15 -18.79
C ASN A 68 8.73 0.22 -19.54
N SER A 69 8.26 -0.39 -20.60
CA SER A 69 9.08 -1.23 -21.48
C SER A 69 8.53 -1.22 -22.90
N GLU A 70 9.42 -1.42 -23.84
CA GLU A 70 9.06 -1.62 -25.26
C GLU A 70 8.65 -3.06 -25.56
N SER A 71 9.22 -4.02 -24.83
CA SER A 71 8.89 -5.45 -24.95
C SER A 71 8.06 -5.94 -23.77
N SER A 72 7.17 -6.90 -24.02
CA SER A 72 6.44 -7.62 -23.00
C SER A 72 7.25 -8.73 -22.32
N ASP A 73 8.38 -9.14 -22.91
CA ASP A 73 9.21 -10.25 -22.40
C ASP A 73 9.76 -10.00 -21.01
N ILE A 74 9.89 -8.71 -20.64
CA ILE A 74 10.27 -8.31 -19.29
C ILE A 74 9.30 -8.84 -18.23
N ILE A 75 8.01 -8.92 -18.58
CA ILE A 75 6.97 -9.39 -17.64
C ILE A 75 7.20 -10.87 -17.35
N ASP A 76 7.44 -11.67 -18.37
CA ASP A 76 7.68 -13.11 -18.22
C ASP A 76 8.93 -13.37 -17.38
N SER A 77 10.00 -12.62 -17.63
CA SER A 77 11.25 -12.70 -16.85
C SER A 77 11.02 -12.30 -15.39
N LEU A 78 10.27 -11.24 -15.16
CA LEU A 78 9.98 -10.72 -13.84
C LEU A 78 9.08 -11.67 -13.04
N GLU A 79 8.02 -12.17 -13.66
CA GLU A 79 7.11 -13.14 -13.03
C GLU A 79 7.80 -14.47 -12.75
N LEU A 80 8.71 -14.90 -13.61
CA LEU A 80 9.51 -16.09 -13.37
C LEU A 80 10.43 -15.90 -12.14
N ALA A 81 11.03 -14.73 -12.00
CA ALA A 81 11.84 -14.40 -10.83
C ALA A 81 10.99 -14.40 -9.54
N TYR A 82 9.82 -13.81 -9.58
CA TYR A 82 8.90 -13.83 -8.43
C TYR A 82 8.44 -15.24 -8.06
N ARG A 83 8.19 -16.07 -9.05
CA ARG A 83 7.75 -17.46 -8.84
C ARG A 83 8.84 -18.33 -8.22
N ARG A 84 10.09 -18.03 -8.54
CA ARG A 84 11.26 -18.77 -8.02
C ARG A 84 11.69 -18.28 -6.64
N ASP A 85 11.31 -17.08 -6.25
CA ASP A 85 11.71 -16.48 -4.98
C ASP A 85 10.72 -16.92 -3.88
N GLU A 86 11.23 -17.66 -2.91
CA GLU A 86 10.45 -18.13 -1.76
C GLU A 86 9.99 -16.98 -0.83
N GLN A 87 10.63 -15.81 -0.93
CA GLN A 87 10.29 -14.64 -0.15
C GLN A 87 9.02 -13.94 -0.67
N VAL A 88 8.66 -14.18 -1.93
CA VAL A 88 7.45 -13.62 -2.54
C VAL A 88 6.26 -14.52 -2.25
N LEU A 89 5.31 -14.01 -1.47
CA LEU A 89 4.05 -14.72 -1.18
C LEU A 89 3.08 -14.66 -2.36
N ARG A 90 2.98 -13.49 -2.97
CA ARG A 90 2.10 -13.24 -4.09
C ARG A 90 2.58 -12.07 -4.94
N TYR A 91 2.23 -12.08 -6.20
CA TYR A 91 2.54 -11.00 -7.13
C TYR A 91 1.39 -10.78 -8.12
N LEU A 92 1.30 -9.58 -8.64
CA LEU A 92 0.39 -9.21 -9.71
C LEU A 92 1.03 -8.13 -10.57
N THR A 93 1.12 -8.37 -11.87
CA THR A 93 1.61 -7.40 -12.83
C THR A 93 0.48 -7.00 -13.76
N THR A 94 0.22 -5.71 -13.88
CA THR A 94 -0.84 -5.16 -14.71
C THR A 94 -0.29 -4.14 -15.68
N ARG A 95 -0.90 -4.08 -16.88
CA ARG A 95 -0.62 -3.02 -17.84
C ARG A 95 -1.48 -1.81 -17.51
N LEU A 96 -0.85 -0.66 -17.41
CA LEU A 96 -1.52 0.59 -17.12
C LEU A 96 -2.03 1.25 -18.41
N ASP A 97 -3.28 1.67 -18.38
CA ASP A 97 -3.85 2.49 -19.43
C ASP A 97 -3.55 3.99 -19.21
N LYS A 98 -3.89 4.82 -20.18
CA LYS A 98 -3.68 6.27 -20.08
C LYS A 98 -4.41 6.94 -18.92
N HIS A 99 -5.53 6.37 -18.49
CA HIS A 99 -6.31 6.90 -17.37
C HIS A 99 -5.66 6.55 -16.02
N ALA A 100 -5.16 5.33 -15.91
CA ALA A 100 -4.40 4.88 -14.74
C ALA A 100 -3.11 5.69 -14.55
N LEU A 101 -2.40 5.99 -15.64
CA LEU A 101 -1.20 6.82 -15.61
C LEU A 101 -1.50 8.23 -15.09
N LYS A 102 -2.53 8.88 -15.60
CA LYS A 102 -2.97 10.20 -15.13
C LYS A 102 -3.37 10.16 -13.65
N TYR A 103 -4.07 9.12 -13.24
CA TYR A 103 -4.43 8.93 -11.85
C TYR A 103 -3.20 8.80 -10.94
N ASN A 104 -2.23 7.98 -11.34
CA ASN A 104 -1.00 7.78 -10.59
C ASN A 104 -0.17 9.07 -10.49
N GLU A 105 -0.08 9.85 -11.57
CA GLU A 105 0.58 11.15 -11.54
C GLU A 105 -0.10 12.13 -10.57
N ARG A 106 -1.42 12.22 -10.60
CA ARG A 106 -2.20 13.07 -9.69
C ARG A 106 -2.05 12.62 -8.25
N ARG A 107 -2.04 11.32 -8.00
CA ARG A 107 -1.81 10.75 -6.68
C ARG A 107 -0.43 11.11 -6.15
N ARG A 108 0.61 11.00 -6.98
CA ARG A 108 1.99 11.37 -6.61
C ARG A 108 2.14 12.87 -6.33
N LYS A 109 1.42 13.72 -7.08
CA LYS A 109 1.38 15.17 -6.84
C LYS A 109 0.59 15.57 -5.59
N GLY A 110 -0.04 14.62 -4.92
CA GLY A 110 -0.78 14.86 -3.70
C GLY A 110 -2.15 15.53 -3.89
N GLU A 111 -2.70 15.55 -5.10
CA GLU A 111 -3.99 16.18 -5.38
C GLU A 111 -5.14 15.57 -4.57
N PHE A 112 -5.01 14.31 -4.15
CA PHE A 112 -6.00 13.62 -3.32
C PHE A 112 -5.73 13.74 -1.81
N ASN A 113 -4.55 14.21 -1.44
CA ASN A 113 -4.17 14.50 -0.05
C ASN A 113 -4.49 15.94 0.34
N LYS A 114 -5.48 16.56 -0.26
CA LYS A 114 -6.06 17.74 0.36
C LYS A 114 -6.47 17.31 1.75
N PRO A 115 -6.02 18.03 2.80
CA PRO A 115 -6.58 17.77 4.11
C PRO A 115 -8.08 17.84 3.92
N LYS A 116 -8.77 16.75 4.18
CA LYS A 116 -10.16 16.82 4.50
C LYS A 116 -10.18 17.90 5.56
N THR A 117 -10.64 19.06 5.22
CA THR A 117 -11.05 20.02 6.22
C THR A 117 -11.97 19.18 7.06
N GLU A 118 -11.47 18.76 8.20
CA GLU A 118 -12.32 18.19 9.21
C GLU A 118 -13.36 19.30 9.44
N GLU A 119 -14.47 19.18 8.77
CA GLU A 119 -15.69 19.66 9.38
C GLU A 119 -15.75 18.86 10.67
N LYS A 120 -15.12 19.45 11.66
CA LYS A 120 -15.45 19.13 13.03
C LYS A 120 -16.98 19.07 13.04
N PRO A 121 -17.55 17.95 13.34
CA PRO A 121 -18.90 17.98 13.85
C PRO A 121 -18.80 18.71 15.19
N ALA A 122 -18.98 20.00 15.14
CA ALA A 122 -18.97 20.86 16.30
C ALA A 122 -20.19 20.64 17.19
N GLU A 123 -20.85 19.51 17.06
CA GLU A 123 -22.12 19.29 17.71
C GLU A 123 -22.24 18.05 18.58
N ALA A 124 -21.17 17.35 18.81
CA ALA A 124 -21.28 16.17 19.67
C ALA A 124 -20.91 16.42 21.13
N THR A 125 -20.55 17.63 21.51
CA THR A 125 -20.14 17.90 22.90
C THR A 125 -21.04 18.81 23.68
N ALA A 126 -22.13 19.25 23.12
CA ALA A 126 -23.03 20.18 23.81
C ALA A 126 -24.12 19.52 24.66
N THR A 127 -24.18 18.21 24.76
CA THR A 127 -25.28 17.54 25.42
C THR A 127 -24.90 16.53 26.50
N VAL A 128 -23.73 16.61 27.03
CA VAL A 128 -23.37 15.78 28.19
C VAL A 128 -23.28 16.57 29.49
N GLU A 129 -23.84 17.73 29.52
CA GLU A 129 -24.25 18.31 30.79
C GLU A 129 -25.69 17.89 31.12
N ALA A 130 -25.93 16.62 31.07
CA ALA A 130 -27.04 16.08 31.77
C ALA A 130 -26.69 16.11 33.24
N LYS A 131 -27.11 17.13 33.91
CA LYS A 131 -27.72 17.02 35.22
C LYS A 131 -27.41 15.75 35.97
N THR A 132 -26.35 15.77 36.69
CA THR A 132 -26.33 15.08 37.97
C THR A 132 -26.80 16.09 39.01
N GLU A 133 -28.04 16.39 38.97
CA GLU A 133 -28.69 16.78 40.19
C GLU A 133 -28.90 15.53 40.99
N VAL A 134 -27.91 15.21 41.76
CA VAL A 134 -28.08 14.36 42.90
C VAL A 134 -28.83 15.20 43.90
N GLU A 135 -30.09 14.99 43.97
CA GLU A 135 -30.90 15.43 45.08
C GLU A 135 -30.34 14.85 46.36
N PRO A 136 -29.95 15.67 47.32
CA PRO A 136 -29.52 15.17 48.59
C PRO A 136 -30.72 14.52 49.28
N ALA A 137 -30.58 13.26 49.52
CA ALA A 137 -31.49 12.54 50.39
C ALA A 137 -31.59 13.30 51.70
N LYS A 138 -32.74 13.81 52.02
CA LYS A 138 -33.09 14.30 53.34
C LYS A 138 -32.95 13.14 54.30
N ALA A 139 -31.97 13.24 55.14
CA ALA A 139 -31.99 12.52 56.37
C ALA A 139 -33.20 13.00 57.16
N THR A 140 -34.18 12.18 57.36
CA THR A 140 -35.22 12.41 58.30
C THR A 140 -34.75 11.81 59.62
N GLU A 141 -34.58 12.69 60.56
CA GLU A 141 -34.54 12.33 61.95
C GLU A 141 -35.82 11.70 62.39
N GLU A 142 -35.73 10.67 63.12
CA GLU A 142 -36.10 10.45 64.51
C GLU A 142 -35.70 9.04 64.94
#